data_c8660a540c5483362b69afe99f6b730c
#
_entry.id   c8660a540c5483362b69afe99f6b730c
#
_cell.length_a   1.000
_cell.length_b   1.000
_cell.length_c   1.000
_cell.angle_alpha   90.00
_cell.angle_beta   90.00
_cell.angle_gamma   90.00
#
_symmetry.space_group_name_H-M   'P 1'
#
loop_
_entity.id
_entity.type
_entity.pdbx_description
1 polymer ?
#
loop_
_entity_poly.entity_id
_entity_poly.type
_entity_poly.pdbx_seq_one_letter_code
_entity_poly.pdbx_strand_id
1 'polypeptide(L)'
;NDYPESNIRLLITGGDSEDSISPGQSPRLLVMVRPVMAHPDIWYEEGIKIITARLNRYIHGAKSTDYIRAIVTLKDAEAAGAIESVYVNKDDHVLEGTTSNLFIVRDNTVITPSEDILPGITRDVLIDILKPDFPVELQPVTRQELLDSDEAFITSSTKEVVPVVQVDDQNIADRLPGPVTKKVMELFKNYIDNYGTA
;
A
#
# COMPACT_ATOMS: atom_id res chain seq x y z
N ASN A 1 -28.20 5.03 -1.30
CA ASN A 1 -27.43 4.44 -0.21
C ASN A 1 -27.34 5.48 0.89
N ASP A 2 -27.79 5.15 2.09
CA ASP A 2 -27.84 6.08 3.23
C ASP A 2 -26.53 6.04 4.04
N TYR A 3 -25.37 6.04 3.33
CA TYR A 3 -24.06 6.09 3.97
C TYR A 3 -23.52 7.52 3.87
N PRO A 4 -23.30 8.23 5.00
CA PRO A 4 -22.68 9.57 4.99
C PRO A 4 -21.25 9.51 4.48
N GLU A 5 -20.52 8.43 4.81
CA GLU A 5 -19.20 8.10 4.29
C GLU A 5 -19.22 6.72 3.63
N SER A 6 -18.65 6.57 2.47
CA SER A 6 -18.72 5.32 1.73
C SER A 6 -17.49 5.01 0.90
N ASN A 7 -17.19 3.73 0.80
CA ASN A 7 -16.23 3.18 -0.14
C ASN A 7 -16.93 2.90 -1.48
N ILE A 8 -16.47 3.55 -2.55
CA ILE A 8 -16.95 3.31 -3.91
C ILE A 8 -15.91 2.42 -4.62
N ARG A 9 -16.34 1.20 -4.96
CA ARG A 9 -15.50 0.28 -5.73
C ARG A 9 -16.00 0.20 -7.17
N LEU A 10 -15.16 0.58 -8.10
CA LEU A 10 -15.40 0.44 -9.53
C LEU A 10 -14.77 -0.85 -10.04
N LEU A 11 -15.54 -1.67 -10.74
CA LEU A 11 -15.08 -2.89 -11.38
C LEU A 11 -15.50 -2.88 -12.85
N ILE A 12 -14.53 -3.03 -13.75
CA ILE A 12 -14.76 -3.18 -15.18
C ILE A 12 -14.43 -4.62 -15.57
N THR A 13 -15.37 -5.29 -16.20
CA THR A 13 -15.18 -6.64 -16.76
C THR A 13 -15.18 -6.60 -18.27
N GLY A 14 -14.67 -7.66 -18.92
CA GLY A 14 -14.65 -7.79 -20.38
C GLY A 14 -16.03 -7.96 -21.04
N GLY A 15 -17.11 -8.03 -20.24
CA GLY A 15 -18.46 -8.28 -20.75
C GLY A 15 -18.70 -9.76 -21.11
N ASP A 16 -19.69 -10.00 -21.95
CA ASP A 16 -20.00 -11.36 -22.42
C ASP A 16 -18.91 -11.85 -23.38
N SER A 17 -18.42 -13.05 -23.14
CA SER A 17 -17.36 -13.71 -23.92
C SER A 17 -17.93 -14.87 -24.73
N GLU A 18 -17.53 -14.97 -25.98
CA GLU A 18 -17.96 -16.08 -26.85
C GLU A 18 -17.21 -17.39 -26.56
N ASP A 19 -15.94 -17.29 -26.16
CA ASP A 19 -15.05 -18.41 -25.86
C ASP A 19 -14.81 -18.61 -24.35
N SER A 20 -15.47 -17.84 -23.49
CA SER A 20 -15.33 -17.83 -22.03
C SER A 20 -13.94 -17.42 -21.53
N ILE A 21 -13.06 -16.90 -22.36
CA ILE A 21 -11.68 -16.49 -22.07
C ILE A 21 -11.44 -15.05 -22.50
N SER A 22 -11.70 -14.75 -23.76
CA SER A 22 -11.44 -13.44 -24.35
C SER A 22 -12.48 -12.40 -23.92
N PRO A 23 -12.10 -11.14 -23.73
CA PRO A 23 -13.08 -10.10 -23.45
C PRO A 23 -14.02 -9.91 -24.64
N GLY A 24 -15.30 -9.65 -24.35
CA GLY A 24 -16.30 -9.34 -25.35
C GLY A 24 -16.19 -7.90 -25.87
N GLN A 25 -17.12 -7.52 -26.77
CA GLN A 25 -17.15 -6.17 -27.36
C GLN A 25 -17.87 -5.14 -26.48
N SER A 26 -18.53 -5.59 -25.41
CA SER A 26 -19.36 -4.75 -24.53
C SER A 26 -18.93 -4.89 -23.07
N PRO A 27 -17.90 -4.16 -22.64
CA PRO A 27 -17.43 -4.21 -21.24
C PRO A 27 -18.54 -3.75 -20.28
N ARG A 28 -18.57 -4.32 -19.08
CA ARG A 28 -19.53 -3.97 -18.03
C ARG A 28 -18.85 -3.23 -16.89
N LEU A 29 -19.42 -2.10 -16.50
CA LEU A 29 -19.03 -1.35 -15.29
C LEU A 29 -19.95 -1.74 -14.14
N LEU A 30 -19.37 -2.21 -13.04
CA LEU A 30 -20.06 -2.40 -11.77
C LEU A 30 -19.57 -1.34 -10.79
N VAL A 31 -20.52 -0.68 -10.13
CA VAL A 31 -20.25 0.29 -9.07
C VAL A 31 -20.81 -0.28 -7.78
N MET A 32 -19.93 -0.54 -6.83
CA MET A 32 -20.31 -1.04 -5.50
C MET A 32 -20.08 0.04 -4.47
N VAL A 33 -21.10 0.36 -3.69
CA VAL A 33 -21.06 1.31 -2.57
C VAL A 33 -21.16 0.55 -1.26
N ARG A 34 -20.23 0.75 -0.35
CA ARG A 34 -20.18 0.10 0.96
C ARG A 34 -19.82 1.13 2.03
N PRO A 35 -20.24 0.92 3.30
CA PRO A 35 -19.77 1.76 4.38
C PRO A 35 -18.23 1.70 4.46
N VAL A 36 -17.63 2.79 4.90
CA VAL A 36 -16.19 2.80 5.25
C VAL A 36 -16.00 1.92 6.47
N MET A 37 -15.04 1.00 6.40
CA MET A 37 -14.62 0.19 7.54
C MET A 37 -13.38 0.85 8.15
N ALA A 38 -13.50 1.30 9.39
CA ALA A 38 -12.35 1.79 10.13
C ALA A 38 -11.37 0.64 10.42
N HIS A 39 -10.09 0.94 10.33
CA HIS A 39 -9.03 0.05 10.80
C HIS A 39 -8.80 0.28 12.30
N PRO A 40 -8.23 -0.69 13.04
CA PRO A 40 -7.93 -0.51 14.46
C PRO A 40 -6.95 0.63 14.70
N ASP A 41 -7.24 1.52 15.66
CA ASP A 41 -6.39 2.66 15.99
C ASP A 41 -4.96 2.23 16.38
N ILE A 42 -4.83 1.06 17.01
CA ILE A 42 -3.55 0.47 17.39
C ILE A 42 -2.57 0.32 16.21
N TRP A 43 -3.06 0.17 14.96
CA TRP A 43 -2.19 0.12 13.78
C TRP A 43 -1.45 1.43 13.55
N TYR A 44 -2.07 2.54 13.90
CA TYR A 44 -1.53 3.90 13.72
C TYR A 44 -0.71 4.34 14.93
N GLU A 45 -1.08 3.88 16.11
CA GLU A 45 -0.43 4.25 17.38
C GLU A 45 0.84 3.44 17.64
N GLU A 46 0.79 2.12 17.45
CA GLU A 46 1.91 1.21 17.74
C GLU A 46 2.61 0.69 16.47
N GLY A 47 1.97 0.84 15.30
CA GLY A 47 2.46 0.29 14.05
C GLY A 47 2.13 -1.20 13.87
N ILE A 48 2.45 -1.72 12.69
CA ILE A 48 2.11 -3.08 12.29
C ILE A 48 3.34 -3.93 11.99
N LYS A 49 3.13 -5.26 12.04
CA LYS A 49 4.03 -6.24 11.45
C LYS A 49 3.59 -6.50 10.00
N ILE A 50 4.58 -6.64 9.11
CA ILE A 50 4.42 -7.17 7.76
C ILE A 50 5.33 -8.39 7.56
N ILE A 51 5.04 -9.20 6.56
CA ILE A 51 5.98 -10.25 6.08
C ILE A 51 6.42 -9.95 4.66
N THR A 52 7.53 -10.55 4.25
CA THR A 52 7.98 -10.54 2.86
C THR A 52 7.57 -11.83 2.15
N ALA A 53 7.17 -11.74 0.87
CA ALA A 53 6.85 -12.89 0.04
C ALA A 53 7.53 -12.77 -1.33
N ARG A 54 8.24 -13.82 -1.78
CA ARG A 54 8.83 -13.86 -3.12
C ARG A 54 7.74 -14.01 -4.18
N LEU A 55 7.31 -12.89 -4.68
CA LEU A 55 6.21 -12.80 -5.63
C LEU A 55 6.30 -11.52 -6.45
N ASN A 56 5.87 -11.59 -7.73
CA ASN A 56 5.59 -10.42 -8.56
C ASN A 56 4.17 -10.47 -9.05
N ARG A 57 3.53 -9.31 -9.20
CA ARG A 57 2.28 -9.22 -9.97
C ARG A 57 2.58 -9.46 -11.45
N TYR A 58 1.66 -10.10 -12.14
CA TYR A 58 1.84 -10.38 -13.57
C TYR A 58 1.78 -9.11 -14.43
N ILE A 59 0.89 -8.18 -14.07
CA ILE A 59 0.77 -6.86 -14.71
C ILE A 59 0.84 -5.80 -13.61
N HIS A 60 2.00 -5.19 -13.41
CA HIS A 60 2.27 -4.29 -12.29
C HIS A 60 1.42 -3.01 -12.37
N GLY A 61 1.39 -2.36 -13.54
CA GLY A 61 0.67 -1.11 -13.75
C GLY A 61 -0.86 -1.22 -13.77
N ALA A 62 -1.44 -2.45 -13.79
CA ALA A 62 -2.88 -2.63 -13.84
C ALA A 62 -3.46 -3.02 -12.48
N LYS A 63 -4.49 -2.29 -12.03
CA LYS A 63 -5.28 -2.67 -10.85
C LYS A 63 -6.28 -3.75 -11.24
N SER A 64 -5.78 -4.98 -11.40
CA SER A 64 -6.57 -6.15 -11.81
C SER A 64 -7.32 -6.77 -10.63
N THR A 65 -8.25 -7.68 -10.94
CA THR A 65 -8.96 -8.52 -9.97
C THR A 65 -8.25 -9.84 -9.67
N ASP A 66 -7.04 -10.03 -10.15
CA ASP A 66 -6.21 -11.19 -9.83
C ASP A 66 -5.64 -11.09 -8.41
N TYR A 67 -6.45 -11.53 -7.44
CA TYR A 67 -6.10 -11.53 -6.02
C TYR A 67 -5.72 -12.91 -5.48
N ILE A 68 -5.65 -13.95 -6.32
CA ILE A 68 -5.40 -15.32 -5.81
C ILE A 68 -4.09 -15.37 -5.02
N ARG A 69 -3.01 -14.86 -5.61
CA ARG A 69 -1.69 -14.82 -4.96
C ARG A 69 -1.69 -13.94 -3.71
N ALA A 70 -2.33 -12.78 -3.77
CA ALA A 70 -2.48 -11.89 -2.62
C ALA A 70 -3.23 -12.57 -1.47
N ILE A 71 -4.31 -13.30 -1.74
CA ILE A 71 -5.09 -14.03 -0.73
C ILE A 71 -4.22 -15.12 -0.06
N VAL A 72 -3.40 -15.82 -0.83
CA VAL A 72 -2.50 -16.86 -0.27
C VAL A 72 -1.48 -16.21 0.66
N THR A 73 -0.76 -15.18 0.21
CA THR A 73 0.28 -14.54 1.02
C THR A 73 -0.30 -13.78 2.22
N LEU A 74 -1.54 -13.28 2.13
CA LEU A 74 -2.21 -12.68 3.30
C LEU A 74 -2.59 -13.72 4.37
N LYS A 75 -2.91 -14.95 3.99
CA LYS A 75 -3.09 -16.03 4.97
C LYS A 75 -1.78 -16.38 5.68
N ASP A 76 -0.67 -16.36 4.95
CA ASP A 76 0.66 -16.57 5.56
C ASP A 76 1.00 -15.40 6.50
N ALA A 77 0.65 -14.15 6.12
CA ALA A 77 0.80 -12.97 6.97
C ALA A 77 -0.02 -13.10 8.26
N GLU A 78 -1.30 -13.46 8.15
CA GLU A 78 -2.18 -13.70 9.30
C GLU A 78 -1.62 -14.78 10.24
N ALA A 79 -1.16 -15.89 9.69
CA ALA A 79 -0.54 -16.97 10.46
C ALA A 79 0.76 -16.54 11.19
N ALA A 80 1.48 -15.55 10.64
CA ALA A 80 2.66 -14.93 11.23
C ALA A 80 2.34 -13.75 12.18
N GLY A 81 1.06 -13.44 12.41
CA GLY A 81 0.63 -12.28 13.18
C GLY A 81 0.90 -10.93 12.49
N ALA A 82 1.01 -10.94 11.17
CA ALA A 82 1.22 -9.76 10.34
C ALA A 82 -0.08 -9.29 9.66
N ILE A 83 -0.13 -8.02 9.33
CA ILE A 83 -1.30 -7.37 8.73
C ILE A 83 -1.22 -7.33 7.21
N GLU A 84 -0.01 -7.37 6.66
CA GLU A 84 0.22 -7.22 5.23
C GLU A 84 1.39 -8.12 4.80
N SER A 85 1.40 -8.49 3.51
CA SER A 85 2.52 -9.16 2.86
C SER A 85 3.08 -8.26 1.76
N VAL A 86 4.38 -8.01 1.78
CA VAL A 86 5.10 -7.19 0.80
C VAL A 86 5.82 -8.11 -0.19
N TYR A 87 5.66 -7.84 -1.46
CA TYR A 87 6.27 -8.60 -2.54
C TYR A 87 7.74 -8.27 -2.69
N VAL A 88 8.55 -9.31 -2.87
CA VAL A 88 9.99 -9.22 -3.17
C VAL A 88 10.25 -9.94 -4.48
N ASN A 89 10.91 -9.27 -5.41
CA ASN A 89 11.24 -9.86 -6.72
C ASN A 89 12.44 -10.82 -6.64
N LYS A 90 12.82 -11.38 -7.79
CA LYS A 90 13.95 -12.34 -7.90
C LYS A 90 15.32 -11.70 -7.60
N ASP A 91 15.42 -10.39 -7.75
CA ASP A 91 16.65 -9.61 -7.54
C ASP A 91 16.73 -9.04 -6.11
N ASP A 92 15.88 -9.54 -5.20
CA ASP A 92 15.75 -9.15 -3.79
C ASP A 92 15.30 -7.70 -3.57
N HIS A 93 14.65 -7.08 -4.57
CA HIS A 93 14.01 -5.78 -4.40
C HIS A 93 12.60 -5.95 -3.84
N VAL A 94 12.28 -5.16 -2.82
CA VAL A 94 10.91 -5.01 -2.33
C VAL A 94 10.12 -4.15 -3.30
N LEU A 95 8.85 -4.52 -3.52
CA LEU A 95 7.98 -3.87 -4.50
C LEU A 95 6.85 -3.12 -3.77
N GLU A 96 5.78 -3.80 -3.51
CA GLU A 96 4.56 -3.25 -2.92
C GLU A 96 3.89 -4.30 -2.02
N GLY A 97 2.97 -3.87 -1.16
CA GLY A 97 2.11 -4.80 -0.43
C GLY A 97 1.02 -5.41 -1.31
N THR A 98 0.31 -6.40 -0.80
CA THR A 98 -0.82 -7.03 -1.53
C THR A 98 -1.91 -6.01 -1.88
N THR A 99 -2.08 -4.99 -1.04
CA THR A 99 -3.10 -3.93 -1.19
C THR A 99 -2.57 -2.53 -0.87
N SER A 100 -1.27 -2.33 -0.84
CA SER A 100 -0.61 -1.09 -0.40
C SER A 100 0.69 -0.84 -1.16
N ASN A 101 1.14 0.42 -1.18
CA ASN A 101 2.51 0.75 -1.56
C ASN A 101 3.39 0.87 -0.31
N LEU A 102 4.69 0.66 -0.48
CA LEU A 102 5.70 0.70 0.59
C LEU A 102 6.57 1.95 0.48
N PHE A 103 6.93 2.49 1.62
CA PHE A 103 7.94 3.53 1.80
C PHE A 103 8.88 3.13 2.92
N ILE A 104 10.13 3.52 2.81
CA ILE A 104 11.13 3.49 3.87
C ILE A 104 11.67 4.89 4.12
N VAL A 105 12.22 5.10 5.30
CA VAL A 105 12.95 6.32 5.67
C VAL A 105 14.38 5.94 6.00
N ARG A 106 15.32 6.67 5.45
CA ARG A 106 16.75 6.56 5.76
C ARG A 106 17.38 7.95 5.75
N ASP A 107 18.08 8.29 6.82
CA ASP A 107 18.72 9.61 6.95
C ASP A 107 17.77 10.77 6.62
N ASN A 108 16.55 10.74 7.17
CA ASN A 108 15.48 11.71 6.92
C ASN A 108 15.00 11.82 5.46
N THR A 109 15.43 10.92 4.58
CA THR A 109 14.96 10.81 3.19
C THR A 109 13.85 9.77 3.10
N VAL A 110 12.74 10.12 2.48
CA VAL A 110 11.61 9.20 2.22
C VAL A 110 11.83 8.53 0.87
N ILE A 111 11.90 7.22 0.86
CA ILE A 111 12.22 6.42 -0.32
C ILE A 111 11.07 5.45 -0.62
N THR A 112 10.69 5.32 -1.89
CA THR A 112 9.65 4.37 -2.31
C THR A 112 10.10 3.64 -3.58
N PRO A 113 9.78 2.34 -3.72
CA PRO A 113 10.06 1.60 -4.96
C PRO A 113 9.54 2.32 -6.20
N SER A 114 10.33 2.35 -7.27
CA SER A 114 10.04 3.07 -8.51
C SER A 114 9.45 2.20 -9.60
N GLU A 115 9.69 0.88 -9.56
CA GLU A 115 9.40 -0.05 -10.64
C GLU A 115 8.63 -1.27 -10.15
N ASP A 116 7.94 -1.95 -11.07
CA ASP A 116 7.22 -3.20 -10.83
C ASP A 116 6.13 -3.11 -9.73
N ILE A 117 5.59 -1.92 -9.52
CA ILE A 117 4.54 -1.62 -8.55
C ILE A 117 3.29 -1.05 -9.23
N LEU A 118 2.17 -1.05 -8.52
CA LEU A 118 1.03 -0.22 -8.89
C LEU A 118 1.34 1.25 -8.56
N PRO A 119 1.18 2.18 -9.52
CA PRO A 119 1.22 3.62 -9.22
C PRO A 119 -0.04 3.98 -8.40
N GLY A 120 0.07 3.89 -7.07
CA GLY A 120 -1.04 4.13 -6.16
C GLY A 120 -1.33 5.63 -6.02
N ILE A 121 -2.61 6.02 -6.09
CA ILE A 121 -3.02 7.44 -5.97
C ILE A 121 -2.55 8.03 -4.64
N THR A 122 -2.72 7.31 -3.53
CA THR A 122 -2.25 7.77 -2.22
C THR A 122 -0.72 7.92 -2.19
N ARG A 123 0.02 7.00 -2.83
CA ARG A 123 1.47 7.11 -2.99
C ARG A 123 1.85 8.37 -3.76
N ASP A 124 1.19 8.65 -4.87
CA ASP A 124 1.50 9.82 -5.71
C ASP A 124 1.20 11.13 -4.96
N VAL A 125 0.08 11.21 -4.24
CA VAL A 125 -0.23 12.34 -3.36
C VAL A 125 0.87 12.54 -2.31
N LEU A 126 1.30 11.47 -1.64
CA LEU A 126 2.36 11.57 -0.64
C LEU A 126 3.68 12.06 -1.24
N ILE A 127 4.09 11.57 -2.41
CA ILE A 127 5.29 12.05 -3.10
C ILE A 127 5.25 13.57 -3.28
N ASP A 128 4.09 14.13 -3.60
CA ASP A 128 3.97 15.57 -3.84
C ASP A 128 3.91 16.38 -2.55
N ILE A 129 3.11 15.98 -1.56
CA ILE A 129 2.93 16.76 -0.32
C ILE A 129 4.13 16.67 0.62
N LEU A 130 5.01 15.67 0.45
CA LEU A 130 6.20 15.50 1.30
C LEU A 130 7.40 16.34 0.85
N LYS A 131 7.49 16.71 -0.43
CA LYS A 131 8.63 17.45 -0.99
C LYS A 131 9.03 18.73 -0.26
N PRO A 132 8.10 19.52 0.32
CA PRO A 132 8.48 20.70 1.10
C PRO A 132 9.20 20.40 2.41
N ASP A 133 8.94 19.25 3.02
CA ASP A 133 9.44 18.88 4.35
C ASP A 133 10.58 17.87 4.28
N PHE A 134 10.62 16.99 3.27
CA PHE A 134 11.56 15.88 3.15
C PHE A 134 12.10 15.70 1.73
N PRO A 135 13.36 15.27 1.56
CA PRO A 135 13.81 14.65 0.33
C PRO A 135 12.96 13.41 0.03
N VAL A 136 12.47 13.27 -1.20
CA VAL A 136 11.69 12.10 -1.64
C VAL A 136 12.38 11.48 -2.84
N GLU A 137 12.73 10.20 -2.73
CA GLU A 137 13.42 9.44 -3.77
C GLU A 137 12.58 8.26 -4.26
N LEU A 138 12.55 8.10 -5.58
CA LEU A 138 11.92 6.99 -6.27
C LEU A 138 13.02 6.12 -6.86
N GLN A 139 13.29 4.98 -6.21
CA GLN A 139 14.37 4.08 -6.61
C GLN A 139 14.09 2.64 -6.20
N PRO A 140 14.77 1.64 -6.77
CA PRO A 140 14.70 0.28 -6.25
C PRO A 140 15.13 0.25 -4.78
N VAL A 141 14.44 -0.55 -3.98
CA VAL A 141 14.72 -0.76 -2.56
C VAL A 141 14.95 -2.25 -2.37
N THR A 142 16.10 -2.63 -1.85
CA THR A 142 16.39 -4.03 -1.52
C THR A 142 15.68 -4.44 -0.22
N ARG A 143 15.47 -5.75 -0.05
CA ARG A 143 14.95 -6.28 1.21
C ARG A 143 15.84 -5.90 2.40
N GLN A 144 17.16 -5.88 2.21
CA GLN A 144 18.09 -5.49 3.27
C GLN A 144 17.93 -4.00 3.63
N GLU A 145 17.77 -3.12 2.64
CA GLU A 145 17.53 -1.69 2.90
C GLU A 145 16.22 -1.45 3.64
N LEU A 146 15.17 -2.24 3.38
CA LEU A 146 13.94 -2.20 4.18
C LEU A 146 14.21 -2.61 5.63
N LEU A 147 14.97 -3.68 5.86
CA LEU A 147 15.28 -4.18 7.20
C LEU A 147 16.18 -3.23 8.01
N ASP A 148 17.07 -2.51 7.33
CA ASP A 148 18.03 -1.57 7.92
C ASP A 148 17.50 -0.11 7.92
N SER A 149 16.25 0.12 7.51
CA SER A 149 15.68 1.47 7.47
C SER A 149 15.42 2.03 8.88
N ASP A 150 15.51 3.36 9.00
CA ASP A 150 15.18 4.07 10.24
C ASP A 150 13.69 3.96 10.56
N GLU A 151 12.84 4.02 9.51
CA GLU A 151 11.39 3.88 9.60
C GLU A 151 10.86 3.23 8.31
N ALA A 152 9.68 2.60 8.41
CA ALA A 152 8.94 2.14 7.25
C ALA A 152 7.44 2.38 7.44
N PHE A 153 6.71 2.54 6.35
CA PHE A 153 5.26 2.63 6.37
C PHE A 153 4.66 2.13 5.05
N ILE A 154 3.41 1.72 5.13
CA ILE A 154 2.61 1.37 3.96
C ILE A 154 1.47 2.36 3.76
N THR A 155 0.97 2.45 2.53
CA THR A 155 -0.13 3.37 2.20
C THR A 155 -1.11 2.77 1.21
N SER A 156 -2.39 3.07 1.40
CA SER A 156 -3.46 2.78 0.46
C SER A 156 -4.65 3.72 0.68
N SER A 157 -5.60 3.75 -0.24
CA SER A 157 -6.78 4.61 -0.14
C SER A 157 -7.67 4.35 1.09
N THR A 158 -7.62 3.15 1.67
CA THR A 158 -8.45 2.79 2.84
C THR A 158 -7.68 2.70 4.13
N LYS A 159 -6.37 2.47 4.07
CA LYS A 159 -5.48 2.40 5.22
C LYS A 159 -4.78 3.73 5.48
N GLU A 160 -4.84 4.66 4.54
CA GLU A 160 -4.08 5.92 4.58
C GLU A 160 -2.57 5.66 4.72
N VAL A 161 -1.95 6.09 5.80
CA VAL A 161 -0.54 5.86 6.13
C VAL A 161 -0.47 5.03 7.41
N VAL A 162 0.08 3.82 7.33
CA VAL A 162 0.23 2.92 8.48
C VAL A 162 1.70 2.63 8.73
N PRO A 163 2.23 2.93 9.92
CA PRO A 163 3.60 2.64 10.30
C PRO A 163 3.89 1.13 10.28
N VAL A 164 5.05 0.74 9.75
CA VAL A 164 5.58 -0.62 9.81
C VAL A 164 6.72 -0.65 10.82
N VAL A 165 6.57 -1.47 11.86
CA VAL A 165 7.54 -1.55 12.96
C VAL A 165 8.23 -2.90 13.04
N GLN A 166 7.77 -3.87 12.25
CA GLN A 166 8.39 -5.19 12.15
C GLN A 166 8.21 -5.77 10.74
N VAL A 167 9.26 -6.35 10.20
CA VAL A 167 9.29 -7.06 8.92
C VAL A 167 9.79 -8.48 9.18
N ASP A 168 8.99 -9.48 8.82
CA ASP A 168 9.24 -10.88 9.17
C ASP A 168 9.46 -11.01 10.70
N ASP A 169 10.66 -11.44 11.12
CA ASP A 169 11.02 -11.56 12.53
C ASP A 169 11.96 -10.46 13.01
N GLN A 170 12.24 -9.45 12.18
CA GLN A 170 13.14 -8.34 12.50
C GLN A 170 12.35 -7.07 12.78
N ASN A 171 12.68 -6.40 13.89
CA ASN A 171 12.12 -5.08 14.19
C ASN A 171 12.78 -4.00 13.32
N ILE A 172 11.99 -3.02 12.90
CA ILE A 172 12.49 -1.78 12.30
C ILE A 172 12.82 -0.83 13.46
N ALA A 173 14.07 -0.36 13.50
CA ALA A 173 14.57 0.51 14.55
C ALA A 173 14.12 0.03 15.97
N ASP A 174 13.52 0.93 16.76
CA ASP A 174 13.09 0.69 18.14
C ASP A 174 11.71 0.00 18.25
N ARG A 175 11.16 -0.51 17.13
CA ARG A 175 9.80 -1.10 17.07
C ARG A 175 8.69 -0.11 17.46
N LEU A 176 8.86 1.14 17.14
CA LEU A 176 7.87 2.21 17.36
C LEU A 176 7.73 3.05 16.09
N PRO A 177 6.54 3.61 15.81
CA PRO A 177 6.39 4.58 14.73
C PRO A 177 7.33 5.78 14.93
N GLY A 178 8.19 6.01 13.94
CA GLY A 178 9.19 7.06 14.00
C GLY A 178 8.63 8.47 13.74
N PRO A 179 9.45 9.51 13.98
CA PRO A 179 9.00 10.89 13.84
C PRO A 179 8.66 11.31 12.41
N VAL A 180 9.37 10.79 11.42
CA VAL A 180 9.09 11.08 10.00
C VAL A 180 7.74 10.49 9.62
N THR A 181 7.49 9.21 9.93
CA THR A 181 6.20 8.55 9.64
C THR A 181 5.04 9.27 10.33
N LYS A 182 5.19 9.69 11.58
CA LYS A 182 4.17 10.49 12.29
C LYS A 182 3.88 11.81 11.57
N LYS A 183 4.93 12.49 11.10
CA LYS A 183 4.77 13.72 10.32
C LYS A 183 4.08 13.46 8.97
N VAL A 184 4.41 12.37 8.29
CA VAL A 184 3.73 11.93 7.06
C VAL A 184 2.24 11.71 7.30
N MET A 185 1.87 11.03 8.39
CA MET A 185 0.46 10.83 8.78
C MET A 185 -0.27 12.15 9.00
N GLU A 186 0.37 13.10 9.71
CA GLU A 186 -0.19 14.44 9.94
C GLU A 186 -0.40 15.20 8.63
N LEU A 187 0.61 15.24 7.75
CA LEU A 187 0.54 15.92 6.46
C LEU A 187 -0.54 15.34 5.56
N PHE A 188 -0.66 14.01 5.53
CA PHE A 188 -1.69 13.34 4.74
C PHE A 188 -3.10 13.62 5.28
N LYS A 189 -3.28 13.57 6.60
CA LYS A 189 -4.54 13.94 7.25
C LYS A 189 -4.93 15.38 6.90
N ASN A 190 -4.00 16.33 7.04
CA ASN A 190 -4.25 17.73 6.67
C ASN A 190 -4.62 17.89 5.21
N TYR A 191 -4.00 17.12 4.30
CA TYR A 191 -4.35 17.11 2.89
C TYR A 191 -5.80 16.65 2.67
N ILE A 192 -6.21 15.55 3.32
CA ILE A 192 -7.59 15.03 3.19
C ILE A 192 -8.60 16.03 3.78
N ASP A 193 -8.36 16.55 4.98
CA ASP A 193 -9.27 17.46 5.68
C ASP A 193 -9.51 18.75 4.87
N ASN A 194 -8.55 19.17 4.05
CA ASN A 194 -8.65 20.35 3.18
C ASN A 194 -8.98 20.02 1.71
N TYR A 195 -9.15 18.74 1.36
CA TYR A 195 -9.41 18.33 -0.01
C TYR A 195 -10.79 18.81 -0.49
N GLY A 196 -10.82 19.56 -1.60
CA GLY A 196 -12.07 20.08 -2.18
C GLY A 196 -12.67 21.29 -1.46
N THR A 197 -11.94 21.91 -0.52
CA THR A 197 -12.37 23.13 0.19
C THR A 197 -11.82 24.43 -0.45
N ALA A 198 -11.06 24.32 -1.54
CA ALA A 198 -10.47 25.46 -2.28
C ALA A 198 -11.32 25.86 -3.49
#